data_d4264c1908ab708416d8a4e25e6caf0e
#
_entry.id   d4264c1908ab708416d8a4e25e6caf0e
#
_cell.length_a   1.000
_cell.length_b   1.000
_cell.length_c   1.000
_cell.angle_alpha   90.00
_cell.angle_beta   90.00
_cell.angle_gamma   90.00
#
_symmetry.space_group_name_H-M   'P 1'
#
loop_
_entity.id
_entity.type
_entity.pdbx_description
1 polymer ?
#
loop_
_entity_poly.entity_id
_entity_poly.type
_entity_poly.pdbx_seq_one_letter_code
_entity_poly.pdbx_strand_id
1 'polypeptide(L)'
;PPAKKIDPSSPAFLKVLDDALYRIFSSDEGCYDCDGIKIDYAFMNPIGRKFKTYSGKYGVELLYDYMEHIYTVAKKIKPHAIINASACHPYFAHLVDQARLHDYDGKNRFCREDLMFRAKMYKIATPDSIIDTDNGGYNTKRDTMRCMLEQSEYGVPDIYGVSPFPSMTFTDEDFAALSQVWKEYTDRIDAMYEGIEE
;
A
#
# COMPACT_ATOMS: atom_id res chain seq x y z
N PRO A 1 5.97 28.50 8.15
CA PRO A 1 7.33 28.00 8.04
C PRO A 1 7.33 26.81 7.09
N PRO A 2 8.39 26.61 6.26
CA PRO A 2 8.47 25.43 5.42
C PRO A 2 8.40 24.18 6.29
N ALA A 3 7.66 23.18 5.85
CA ALA A 3 7.54 21.92 6.56
C ALA A 3 8.95 21.34 6.79
N LYS A 4 9.29 21.09 8.05
CA LYS A 4 10.56 20.44 8.38
C LYS A 4 10.42 18.98 7.93
N LYS A 5 11.32 18.55 7.05
CA LYS A 5 11.39 17.14 6.65
C LYS A 5 12.35 16.41 7.59
N ILE A 6 12.02 15.17 7.90
CA ILE A 6 12.88 14.29 8.68
C ILE A 6 13.87 13.63 7.72
N ASP A 7 15.12 13.52 8.15
CA ASP A 7 16.12 12.73 7.45
C ASP A 7 15.98 11.24 7.82
N PRO A 8 15.51 10.38 6.88
CA PRO A 8 15.29 8.97 7.17
C PRO A 8 16.58 8.17 7.40
N SER A 9 17.77 8.74 7.11
CA SER A 9 19.05 8.11 7.39
C SER A 9 19.66 8.51 8.74
N SER A 10 19.00 9.41 9.48
CA SER A 10 19.48 9.86 10.79
C SER A 10 19.39 8.73 11.82
N PRO A 11 20.48 8.39 12.55
CA PRO A 11 20.42 7.36 13.60
C PRO A 11 19.37 7.62 14.67
N ALA A 12 19.13 8.89 15.01
CA ALA A 12 18.09 9.25 15.98
C ALA A 12 16.70 8.96 15.44
N PHE A 13 16.45 9.19 14.15
CA PHE A 13 15.17 8.83 13.52
C PHE A 13 15.01 7.32 13.39
N LEU A 14 16.07 6.60 12.94
CA LEU A 14 16.02 5.15 12.80
C LEU A 14 15.71 4.47 14.13
N LYS A 15 16.29 4.96 15.23
CA LYS A 15 15.94 4.43 16.56
C LYS A 15 14.44 4.59 16.88
N VAL A 16 13.87 5.75 16.61
CA VAL A 16 12.42 5.99 16.83
C VAL A 16 11.58 5.10 15.91
N LEU A 17 12.03 4.90 14.68
CA LEU A 17 11.38 4.02 13.71
C LEU A 17 11.42 2.55 14.18
N ASP A 18 12.57 2.08 14.68
CA ASP A 18 12.72 0.72 15.20
C ASP A 18 11.80 0.49 16.41
N ASP A 19 11.76 1.43 17.35
CA ASP A 19 10.88 1.36 18.51
C ASP A 19 9.38 1.33 18.07
N ALA A 20 9.03 2.07 17.03
CA ALA A 20 7.67 2.08 16.48
C ALA A 20 7.34 0.75 15.76
N LEU A 21 8.24 0.23 14.91
CA LEU A 21 8.07 -1.04 14.22
C LEU A 21 7.97 -2.21 15.21
N TYR A 22 8.77 -2.18 16.28
CA TYR A 22 8.68 -3.17 17.33
C TYR A 22 7.29 -3.17 17.98
N ARG A 23 6.78 -1.99 18.35
CA ARG A 23 5.42 -1.87 18.93
C ARG A 23 4.31 -2.31 17.98
N ILE A 24 4.51 -2.11 16.68
CA ILE A 24 3.52 -2.51 15.66
C ILE A 24 3.49 -4.03 15.49
N PHE A 25 4.65 -4.68 15.40
CA PHE A 25 4.73 -6.06 14.94
C PHE A 25 4.95 -7.09 16.04
N SER A 26 5.51 -6.69 17.20
CA SER A 26 5.75 -7.64 18.29
C SER A 26 4.45 -8.14 18.91
N SER A 27 4.43 -9.42 19.29
CA SER A 27 3.38 -10.04 20.11
C SER A 27 3.56 -9.83 21.62
N ASP A 28 4.57 -9.06 22.04
CA ASP A 28 4.81 -8.77 23.46
C ASP A 28 3.69 -7.93 24.06
N GLU A 29 3.52 -8.06 25.37
CA GLU A 29 2.54 -7.27 26.13
C GLU A 29 2.73 -5.75 25.90
N GLY A 30 1.65 -5.07 25.51
CA GLY A 30 1.67 -3.64 25.19
C GLY A 30 2.04 -3.29 23.74
N CYS A 31 2.27 -4.31 22.89
CA CYS A 31 2.44 -4.19 21.45
C CYS A 31 1.13 -4.50 20.70
N TYR A 32 1.07 -4.19 19.40
CA TYR A 32 -0.16 -4.31 18.63
C TYR A 32 -0.30 -5.62 17.87
N ASP A 33 0.79 -6.36 17.67
CA ASP A 33 0.83 -7.62 16.91
C ASP A 33 0.17 -7.54 15.52
N CYS A 34 0.38 -6.43 14.81
CA CYS A 34 -0.21 -6.21 13.49
C CYS A 34 0.37 -7.19 12.46
N ASP A 35 -0.47 -7.59 11.48
CA ASP A 35 -0.05 -8.47 10.39
C ASP A 35 0.62 -7.74 9.23
N GLY A 36 0.58 -6.42 9.22
CA GLY A 36 1.23 -5.61 8.19
C GLY A 36 1.11 -4.11 8.43
N ILE A 37 1.76 -3.35 7.55
CA ILE A 37 1.65 -1.89 7.51
C ILE A 37 1.48 -1.41 6.08
N LYS A 38 0.77 -0.29 5.93
CA LYS A 38 0.69 0.49 4.70
C LYS A 38 1.57 1.73 4.84
N ILE A 39 2.58 1.84 3.99
CA ILE A 39 3.50 2.98 3.96
C ILE A 39 2.96 4.00 2.96
N ASP A 40 2.43 5.09 3.48
CA ASP A 40 1.93 6.18 2.66
C ASP A 40 2.97 7.30 2.51
N TYR A 41 2.88 8.07 1.43
CA TYR A 41 3.76 9.21 1.16
C TYR A 41 5.28 8.94 1.18
N ALA A 42 5.73 7.71 1.05
CA ALA A 42 7.15 7.36 1.06
C ALA A 42 7.96 8.15 0.00
N PHE A 43 7.35 8.42 -1.17
CA PHE A 43 7.94 9.19 -2.25
C PHE A 43 8.16 10.68 -1.93
N MET A 44 7.61 11.20 -0.83
CA MET A 44 7.81 12.58 -0.38
C MET A 44 9.08 12.79 0.44
N ASN A 45 9.91 11.78 0.58
CA ASN A 45 11.20 11.91 1.26
C ASN A 45 12.10 12.97 0.59
N PRO A 46 13.08 13.52 1.33
CA PRO A 46 13.98 14.53 0.77
C PRO A 46 14.71 13.98 -0.46
N ILE A 47 14.45 14.57 -1.60
CA ILE A 47 14.88 14.05 -2.90
C ILE A 47 15.95 14.89 -3.59
N GLY A 48 16.45 15.94 -2.98
CA GLY A 48 17.36 16.85 -3.64
C GLY A 48 18.70 17.01 -2.91
N ARG A 49 19.78 17.23 -3.68
CA ARG A 49 21.12 17.52 -3.15
C ARG A 49 21.22 18.78 -2.27
N LYS A 50 20.15 19.56 -2.20
CA LYS A 50 20.05 20.72 -1.28
C LYS A 50 19.86 20.29 0.18
N PHE A 51 19.47 19.06 0.42
CA PHE A 51 19.33 18.52 1.76
C PHE A 51 20.62 17.80 2.15
N LYS A 52 21.17 18.14 3.31
CA LYS A 52 22.21 17.35 3.93
C LYS A 52 21.55 16.18 4.66
N THR A 53 21.82 14.97 4.18
CA THR A 53 21.42 13.73 4.83
C THR A 53 22.58 13.15 5.61
N TYR A 54 22.32 12.40 6.65
CA TYR A 54 23.34 11.75 7.47
C TYR A 54 24.15 10.75 6.64
N SER A 55 23.50 9.95 5.79
CA SER A 55 24.15 8.98 4.91
C SER A 55 24.85 9.60 3.70
N GLY A 56 24.59 10.86 3.38
CA GLY A 56 25.05 11.50 2.14
C GLY A 56 24.30 11.05 0.88
N LYS A 57 23.34 10.14 0.98
CA LYS A 57 22.49 9.66 -0.12
C LYS A 57 21.31 10.59 -0.36
N TYR A 58 20.76 10.55 -1.58
CA TYR A 58 19.65 11.41 -2.02
C TYR A 58 18.67 10.64 -2.90
N GLY A 59 17.47 11.21 -3.07
CA GLY A 59 16.50 10.72 -4.03
C GLY A 59 16.14 9.25 -3.82
N VAL A 60 16.20 8.48 -4.90
CA VAL A 60 15.81 7.06 -4.90
C VAL A 60 16.70 6.19 -4.02
N GLU A 61 17.98 6.51 -3.89
CA GLU A 61 18.89 5.75 -3.02
C GLU A 61 18.53 5.93 -1.53
N LEU A 62 18.18 7.16 -1.14
CA LEU A 62 17.73 7.43 0.23
C LEU A 62 16.38 6.77 0.52
N LEU A 63 15.48 6.78 -0.46
CA LEU A 63 14.21 6.09 -0.36
C LEU A 63 14.41 4.58 -0.25
N TYR A 64 15.34 4.02 -1.01
CA TYR A 64 15.69 2.60 -0.95
C TYR A 64 16.14 2.21 0.45
N ASP A 65 17.12 2.91 1.01
CA ASP A 65 17.63 2.62 2.37
C ASP A 65 16.50 2.70 3.42
N TYR A 66 15.60 3.65 3.27
CA TYR A 66 14.45 3.79 4.16
C TYR A 66 13.49 2.61 4.06
N MET A 67 13.14 2.19 2.85
CA MET A 67 12.26 1.05 2.60
C MET A 67 12.91 -0.27 3.03
N GLU A 68 14.19 -0.46 2.72
CA GLU A 68 14.97 -1.64 3.12
C GLU A 68 15.05 -1.76 4.64
N HIS A 69 15.26 -0.65 5.34
CA HIS A 69 15.28 -0.64 6.80
C HIS A 69 13.92 -1.10 7.38
N ILE A 70 12.82 -0.51 6.92
CA ILE A 70 11.48 -0.90 7.37
C ILE A 70 11.22 -2.38 7.09
N TYR A 71 11.48 -2.84 5.87
CA TYR A 71 11.25 -4.21 5.45
C TYR A 71 12.05 -5.19 6.31
N THR A 72 13.35 -4.94 6.44
CA THR A 72 14.26 -5.80 7.19
C THR A 72 13.88 -5.89 8.67
N VAL A 73 13.58 -4.76 9.31
CA VAL A 73 13.21 -4.74 10.73
C VAL A 73 11.85 -5.40 10.93
N ALA A 74 10.86 -5.12 10.09
CA ALA A 74 9.54 -5.74 10.18
C ALA A 74 9.63 -7.27 10.02
N LYS A 75 10.32 -7.75 8.98
CA LYS A 75 10.49 -9.19 8.74
C LYS A 75 11.31 -9.90 9.83
N LYS A 76 12.22 -9.20 10.49
CA LYS A 76 12.95 -9.74 11.63
C LYS A 76 12.06 -9.94 12.86
N ILE A 77 11.10 -9.04 13.10
CA ILE A 77 10.17 -9.10 14.23
C ILE A 77 9.04 -10.09 13.92
N LYS A 78 8.44 -9.98 12.75
CA LYS A 78 7.32 -10.80 12.29
C LYS A 78 7.57 -11.24 10.84
N PRO A 79 8.12 -12.45 10.58
CA PRO A 79 8.55 -12.89 9.25
C PRO A 79 7.47 -12.83 8.17
N HIS A 80 6.20 -13.01 8.56
CA HIS A 80 5.05 -13.00 7.66
C HIS A 80 4.36 -11.63 7.57
N ALA A 81 4.92 -10.58 8.19
CA ALA A 81 4.34 -9.24 8.11
C ALA A 81 4.25 -8.76 6.67
N ILE A 82 3.12 -8.16 6.30
CA ILE A 82 2.88 -7.60 4.97
C ILE A 82 3.33 -6.15 4.92
N ILE A 83 4.23 -5.83 4.00
CA ILE A 83 4.66 -4.46 3.74
C ILE A 83 4.00 -3.97 2.46
N ASN A 84 3.06 -3.05 2.61
CA ASN A 84 2.31 -2.42 1.52
C ASN A 84 2.87 -1.02 1.26
N ALA A 85 3.24 -0.72 0.02
CA ALA A 85 3.74 0.60 -0.35
C ALA A 85 3.49 0.95 -1.82
N SER A 86 3.45 2.26 -2.11
CA SER A 86 3.35 2.81 -3.47
C SER A 86 4.73 2.93 -4.14
N ALA A 87 5.52 1.87 -4.12
CA ALA A 87 6.89 1.86 -4.67
C ALA A 87 6.97 1.01 -5.95
N CYS A 88 6.22 1.42 -6.99
CA CYS A 88 6.20 0.72 -8.27
C CYS A 88 7.47 0.96 -9.09
N HIS A 89 8.50 0.22 -8.78
CA HIS A 89 9.74 0.23 -9.55
C HIS A 89 10.52 -1.06 -9.30
N PRO A 90 11.14 -1.71 -10.30
CA PRO A 90 11.90 -2.95 -10.11
C PRO A 90 12.96 -2.89 -9.02
N TYR A 91 13.50 -1.70 -8.77
CA TYR A 91 14.49 -1.44 -7.72
C TYR A 91 13.98 -1.74 -6.30
N PHE A 92 12.66 -1.65 -6.09
CA PHE A 92 12.01 -1.92 -4.81
C PHE A 92 11.24 -3.25 -4.76
N ALA A 93 11.28 -4.04 -5.84
CA ALA A 93 10.44 -5.24 -5.98
C ALA A 93 10.55 -6.21 -4.79
N HIS A 94 11.73 -6.32 -4.20
CA HIS A 94 11.99 -7.22 -3.06
C HIS A 94 11.79 -6.57 -1.68
N LEU A 95 11.32 -5.34 -1.64
CA LEU A 95 11.07 -4.56 -0.41
C LEU A 95 9.58 -4.31 -0.17
N VAL A 96 8.69 -4.90 -0.98
CA VAL A 96 7.25 -4.77 -0.84
C VAL A 96 6.58 -6.10 -1.12
N ASP A 97 5.69 -6.52 -0.23
CA ASP A 97 4.87 -7.71 -0.42
C ASP A 97 3.59 -7.36 -1.19
N GLN A 98 3.09 -6.15 -0.98
CA GLN A 98 1.88 -5.65 -1.60
C GLN A 98 2.13 -4.25 -2.20
N ALA A 99 1.93 -4.15 -3.51
CA ALA A 99 2.16 -2.94 -4.29
C ALA A 99 0.86 -2.17 -4.50
N ARG A 100 0.79 -0.98 -3.92
CA ARG A 100 -0.38 -0.11 -3.98
C ARG A 100 -0.44 0.65 -5.30
N LEU A 101 -1.58 0.60 -6.01
CA LEU A 101 -1.76 1.25 -7.33
C LEU A 101 -1.70 2.77 -7.29
N HIS A 102 -1.77 3.37 -6.11
CA HIS A 102 -1.84 4.82 -5.91
C HIS A 102 -3.19 5.43 -6.29
N ASP A 103 -3.50 6.58 -5.69
CA ASP A 103 -4.75 7.29 -5.86
C ASP A 103 -5.09 7.55 -7.33
N TYR A 104 -6.35 7.50 -7.67
CA TYR A 104 -6.85 7.84 -8.98
C TYR A 104 -8.08 8.76 -8.89
N ASP A 105 -8.34 9.50 -9.95
CA ASP A 105 -9.49 10.41 -10.02
C ASP A 105 -10.71 9.67 -10.58
N GLY A 106 -11.66 9.35 -9.72
CA GLY A 106 -12.92 8.71 -10.11
C GLY A 106 -13.78 9.52 -11.09
N LYS A 107 -13.52 10.82 -11.27
CA LYS A 107 -14.16 11.64 -12.31
C LYS A 107 -13.55 11.42 -13.70
N ASN A 108 -12.35 10.86 -13.75
CA ASN A 108 -11.73 10.56 -15.03
C ASN A 108 -12.56 9.49 -15.75
N ARG A 109 -13.08 9.83 -16.94
CA ARG A 109 -13.82 8.87 -17.77
C ARG A 109 -13.01 7.65 -18.22
N PHE A 110 -11.69 7.74 -18.16
CA PHE A 110 -10.74 6.68 -18.46
C PHE A 110 -10.16 6.02 -17.20
N CYS A 111 -10.83 6.17 -16.07
CA CYS A 111 -10.36 5.63 -14.78
C CYS A 111 -10.06 4.12 -14.87
N ARG A 112 -10.91 3.35 -15.53
CA ARG A 112 -10.73 1.92 -15.71
C ARG A 112 -9.45 1.61 -16.49
N GLU A 113 -9.28 2.24 -17.64
CA GLU A 113 -8.12 2.04 -18.50
C GLU A 113 -6.82 2.45 -17.81
N ASP A 114 -6.86 3.53 -17.03
CA ASP A 114 -5.72 3.98 -16.23
C ASP A 114 -5.35 2.96 -15.14
N LEU A 115 -6.34 2.44 -14.41
CA LEU A 115 -6.13 1.40 -13.40
C LEU A 115 -5.58 0.10 -14.01
N MET A 116 -6.16 -0.33 -15.12
CA MET A 116 -5.67 -1.51 -15.85
C MET A 116 -4.23 -1.33 -16.32
N PHE A 117 -3.89 -0.15 -16.84
CA PHE A 117 -2.54 0.17 -17.27
C PHE A 117 -1.57 0.14 -16.07
N ARG A 118 -1.91 0.79 -14.97
CA ARG A 118 -1.11 0.79 -13.74
C ARG A 118 -0.90 -0.63 -13.21
N ALA A 119 -1.97 -1.41 -13.09
CA ALA A 119 -1.88 -2.80 -12.62
C ALA A 119 -0.93 -3.65 -13.48
N LYS A 120 -1.00 -3.51 -14.80
CA LYS A 120 -0.07 -4.19 -15.73
C LYS A 120 1.38 -3.72 -15.51
N MET A 121 1.60 -2.42 -15.35
CA MET A 121 2.94 -1.88 -15.09
C MET A 121 3.51 -2.39 -13.78
N TYR A 122 2.68 -2.48 -12.72
CA TYR A 122 3.10 -3.04 -11.43
C TYR A 122 3.46 -4.52 -11.55
N LYS A 123 2.66 -5.32 -12.27
CA LYS A 123 2.97 -6.73 -12.50
C LYS A 123 4.28 -6.96 -13.27
N ILE A 124 4.69 -5.99 -14.09
CA ILE A 124 5.99 -6.03 -14.76
C ILE A 124 7.11 -5.58 -13.81
N ALA A 125 6.89 -4.53 -13.04
CA ALA A 125 7.90 -3.93 -12.18
C ALA A 125 8.16 -4.74 -10.90
N THR A 126 7.10 -5.31 -10.33
CA THR A 126 7.09 -6.07 -9.06
C THR A 126 6.28 -7.36 -9.21
N PRO A 127 6.76 -8.33 -10.01
CA PRO A 127 5.96 -9.49 -10.41
C PRO A 127 5.47 -10.34 -9.24
N ASP A 128 6.25 -10.41 -8.16
CA ASP A 128 5.95 -11.21 -6.97
C ASP A 128 5.06 -10.47 -5.95
N SER A 129 4.82 -9.19 -6.16
CA SER A 129 3.97 -8.40 -5.25
C SER A 129 2.49 -8.60 -5.56
N ILE A 130 1.69 -8.69 -4.52
CA ILE A 130 0.23 -8.58 -4.61
C ILE A 130 -0.13 -7.14 -4.92
N ILE A 131 -1.08 -6.91 -5.82
CA ILE A 131 -1.55 -5.56 -6.12
C ILE A 131 -2.65 -5.17 -5.13
N ASP A 132 -2.43 -4.09 -4.40
CA ASP A 132 -3.45 -3.37 -3.65
C ASP A 132 -4.09 -2.33 -4.59
N THR A 133 -5.40 -2.42 -4.75
CA THR A 133 -6.12 -1.56 -5.69
C THR A 133 -6.25 -0.13 -5.21
N ASP A 134 -6.08 0.11 -3.91
CA ASP A 134 -6.10 1.44 -3.30
C ASP A 134 -7.17 2.36 -3.88
N ASN A 135 -8.23 2.54 -3.18
CA ASN A 135 -9.31 3.35 -3.71
C ASN A 135 -9.32 4.75 -3.08
N GLY A 136 -8.80 5.71 -3.76
CA GLY A 136 -8.84 7.11 -3.36
C GLY A 136 -9.43 8.01 -4.42
N GLY A 137 -9.92 9.19 -4.02
CA GLY A 137 -10.25 10.25 -4.97
C GLY A 137 -11.65 10.21 -5.58
N TYR A 138 -12.61 9.49 -5.03
CA TYR A 138 -14.00 9.48 -5.51
C TYR A 138 -14.78 10.68 -5.01
N ASN A 139 -15.56 11.26 -5.92
CA ASN A 139 -16.35 12.45 -5.61
C ASN A 139 -17.86 12.16 -5.51
N THR A 140 -18.30 11.00 -5.98
CA THR A 140 -19.70 10.59 -5.93
C THR A 140 -19.82 9.12 -5.54
N LYS A 141 -20.93 8.75 -4.89
CA LYS A 141 -21.26 7.35 -4.58
C LYS A 141 -21.22 6.47 -5.84
N ARG A 142 -21.77 6.96 -6.96
CA ARG A 142 -21.80 6.23 -8.22
C ARG A 142 -20.41 5.86 -8.71
N ASP A 143 -19.48 6.83 -8.69
CA ASP A 143 -18.13 6.59 -9.19
C ASP A 143 -17.35 5.68 -8.23
N THR A 144 -17.54 5.85 -6.93
CA THR A 144 -16.99 4.97 -5.90
C THR A 144 -17.46 3.54 -6.12
N MET A 145 -18.76 3.30 -6.19
CA MET A 145 -19.31 1.96 -6.37
C MET A 145 -18.84 1.30 -7.67
N ARG A 146 -18.83 2.06 -8.78
CA ARG A 146 -18.31 1.52 -10.05
C ARG A 146 -16.87 1.02 -9.91
N CYS A 147 -16.00 1.82 -9.34
CA CYS A 147 -14.60 1.45 -9.17
C CYS A 147 -14.43 0.28 -8.19
N MET A 148 -15.16 0.29 -7.07
CA MET A 148 -15.10 -0.79 -6.07
C MET A 148 -15.59 -2.13 -6.61
N LEU A 149 -16.61 -2.13 -7.45
CA LEU A 149 -17.13 -3.36 -8.07
C LEU A 149 -16.18 -3.95 -9.13
N GLU A 150 -15.30 -3.12 -9.70
CA GLU A 150 -14.32 -3.55 -10.70
C GLU A 150 -12.94 -3.91 -10.09
N GLN A 151 -12.71 -3.64 -8.81
CA GLN A 151 -11.39 -3.79 -8.17
C GLN A 151 -10.78 -5.18 -8.30
N SER A 152 -11.60 -6.22 -8.19
CA SER A 152 -11.12 -7.60 -8.29
C SER A 152 -10.50 -7.97 -9.64
N GLU A 153 -10.70 -7.14 -10.68
CA GLU A 153 -10.04 -7.29 -11.99
C GLU A 153 -8.57 -6.85 -11.94
N TYR A 154 -8.20 -5.98 -11.00
CA TYR A 154 -6.88 -5.36 -10.94
C TYR A 154 -5.99 -5.90 -9.83
N GLY A 155 -6.58 -6.24 -8.69
CA GLY A 155 -5.85 -6.70 -7.52
C GLY A 155 -6.79 -7.02 -6.35
N VAL A 156 -6.25 -6.92 -5.15
CA VAL A 156 -7.03 -7.10 -3.89
C VAL A 156 -8.06 -5.99 -3.79
N PRO A 157 -9.36 -6.33 -3.71
CA PRO A 157 -10.39 -5.32 -3.51
C PRO A 157 -10.30 -4.71 -2.10
N ASP A 158 -10.52 -3.41 -2.02
CA ASP A 158 -10.44 -2.63 -0.79
C ASP A 158 -11.72 -1.78 -0.59
N ILE A 159 -12.14 -1.57 0.66
CA ILE A 159 -13.19 -0.59 1.02
C ILE A 159 -12.54 0.60 1.72
N TYR A 160 -11.74 1.32 1.02
CA TYR A 160 -11.14 2.54 1.52
C TYR A 160 -11.96 3.75 1.06
N GLY A 161 -12.59 4.48 1.91
CA GLY A 161 -13.31 5.69 1.55
C GLY A 161 -14.83 5.56 1.53
N VAL A 162 -15.37 4.69 2.36
CA VAL A 162 -16.76 4.79 2.81
C VAL A 162 -16.87 6.08 3.61
N SER A 163 -17.06 7.19 2.90
CA SER A 163 -16.98 8.52 3.49
C SER A 163 -18.18 8.81 4.38
N PRO A 164 -17.98 9.51 5.50
CA PRO A 164 -19.07 10.01 6.34
C PRO A 164 -19.91 11.14 5.67
N PHE A 165 -19.61 11.52 4.41
CA PHE A 165 -20.40 12.53 3.72
C PHE A 165 -21.79 11.95 3.38
N PRO A 166 -22.88 12.70 3.63
CA PRO A 166 -24.24 12.22 3.35
C PRO A 166 -24.45 11.78 1.89
N SER A 167 -23.75 12.41 0.94
CA SER A 167 -23.77 12.06 -0.48
C SER A 167 -23.07 10.73 -0.82
N MET A 168 -22.38 10.15 0.14
CA MET A 168 -21.60 8.91 0.03
C MET A 168 -22.13 7.80 0.94
N THR A 169 -23.35 7.92 1.45
CA THR A 169 -23.95 6.89 2.30
C THR A 169 -24.24 5.63 1.47
N PHE A 170 -23.64 4.52 1.88
CA PHE A 170 -23.86 3.20 1.32
C PHE A 170 -25.08 2.55 1.97
N THR A 171 -25.83 1.78 1.20
CA THR A 171 -26.96 0.98 1.66
C THR A 171 -26.51 -0.47 1.90
N ASP A 172 -27.39 -1.26 2.52
CA ASP A 172 -27.12 -2.69 2.73
C ASP A 172 -26.96 -3.43 1.39
N GLU A 173 -27.67 -2.99 0.34
CA GLU A 173 -27.51 -3.54 -1.01
C GLU A 173 -26.14 -3.21 -1.62
N ASP A 174 -25.61 -1.99 -1.37
CA ASP A 174 -24.27 -1.63 -1.80
C ASP A 174 -23.22 -2.53 -1.11
N PHE A 175 -23.34 -2.71 0.20
CA PHE A 175 -22.43 -3.60 0.94
C PHE A 175 -22.57 -5.06 0.52
N ALA A 176 -23.77 -5.53 0.23
CA ALA A 176 -23.98 -6.89 -0.29
C ALA A 176 -23.27 -7.07 -1.64
N ALA A 177 -23.37 -6.09 -2.54
CA ALA A 177 -22.68 -6.14 -3.83
C ALA A 177 -21.15 -6.15 -3.66
N LEU A 178 -20.60 -5.34 -2.76
CA LEU A 178 -19.17 -5.33 -2.46
C LEU A 178 -18.69 -6.64 -1.83
N SER A 179 -19.47 -7.20 -0.91
CA SER A 179 -19.18 -8.49 -0.29
C SER A 179 -19.14 -9.62 -1.32
N GLN A 180 -20.00 -9.56 -2.33
CA GLN A 180 -19.99 -10.53 -3.44
C GLN A 180 -18.69 -10.44 -4.25
N VAL A 181 -18.22 -9.23 -4.59
CA VAL A 181 -16.94 -9.02 -5.29
C VAL A 181 -15.76 -9.59 -4.49
N TRP A 182 -15.78 -9.40 -3.18
CA TRP A 182 -14.74 -9.93 -2.32
C TRP A 182 -14.76 -11.44 -2.25
N LYS A 183 -15.96 -12.02 -2.12
CA LYS A 183 -16.12 -13.46 -2.14
C LYS A 183 -15.63 -14.06 -3.46
N GLU A 184 -15.99 -13.49 -4.59
CA GLU A 184 -15.53 -13.95 -5.91
C GLU A 184 -14.02 -13.84 -6.08
N TYR A 185 -13.42 -12.79 -5.52
CA TYR A 185 -11.96 -12.63 -5.49
C TYR A 185 -11.32 -13.73 -4.65
N THR A 186 -11.80 -13.98 -3.44
CA THR A 186 -11.27 -15.00 -2.53
C THR A 186 -11.42 -16.38 -3.15
N ASP A 187 -12.61 -16.74 -3.63
CA ASP A 187 -12.88 -18.04 -4.28
C ASP A 187 -11.92 -18.30 -5.46
N ARG A 188 -11.59 -17.23 -6.22
CA ARG A 188 -10.65 -17.33 -7.35
C ARG A 188 -9.21 -17.54 -6.86
N ILE A 189 -8.80 -16.85 -5.80
CA ILE A 189 -7.46 -17.00 -5.22
C ILE A 189 -7.34 -18.42 -4.62
N ASP A 190 -8.31 -18.86 -3.85
CA ASP A 190 -8.33 -20.21 -3.25
C ASP A 190 -8.20 -21.29 -4.34
N ALA A 191 -8.96 -21.17 -5.43
CA ALA A 191 -8.89 -22.09 -6.55
C ALA A 191 -7.52 -22.10 -7.27
N MET A 192 -6.78 -20.99 -7.23
CA MET A 192 -5.41 -20.93 -7.80
C MET A 192 -4.39 -21.67 -6.93
N TYR A 193 -4.64 -21.77 -5.63
CA TYR A 193 -3.77 -22.46 -4.67
C TYR A 193 -4.29 -23.87 -4.30
N GLU A 194 -5.45 -24.28 -4.79
CA GLU A 194 -5.96 -25.64 -4.60
C GLU A 194 -5.00 -26.67 -5.18
N GLY A 195 -4.49 -27.56 -4.33
CA GLY A 195 -3.55 -28.61 -4.73
C GLY A 195 -2.07 -28.23 -4.67
N ILE A 196 -1.72 -27.05 -4.18
CA ILE A 196 -0.36 -26.72 -3.77
C ILE A 196 -0.20 -27.22 -2.34
N GLU A 197 0.45 -28.38 -2.17
CA GLU A 197 0.83 -28.88 -0.84
C GLU A 197 1.96 -27.98 -0.29
N GLU A 198 1.88 -27.66 1.01
CA GLU A 198 2.90 -26.92 1.76
C GLU A 198 4.24 -27.70 1.85
#